data_54e098cf1a3cedf353afc83fc5c55b7c
#
_entry.id   54e098cf1a3cedf353afc83fc5c55b7c
#
_cell.length_a   1.000
_cell.length_b   1.000
_cell.length_c   1.000
_cell.angle_alpha   90.00
_cell.angle_beta   90.00
_cell.angle_gamma   90.00
#
_symmetry.space_group_name_H-M   'P 1'
#
loop_
_entity.id
_entity.type
_entity.pdbx_description
1 polymer ?
#
loop_
_entity_poly.entity_id
_entity_poly.type
_entity_poly.pdbx_seq_one_letter_code
_entity_poly.pdbx_strand_id
1 'polypeptide(L)'
;MSSLADRLATTKQQISDECQRLKRPEPTLIVVTKNHDVQLAKNLYDLGERNFGENRVQEGLPKSVELTELLPESNPIWHLIGQLQTNKVKQALEFASVIHSLDRQSLLTELVKRTADFEKPLEVFIQVNLTEDENRGGVSAENLES
;
A
#
# COMPACT_ATOMS: atom_id res chain seq x y z
N MET A 1 20.89 3.25 21.11
CA MET A 1 20.14 2.87 19.88
C MET A 1 18.91 3.73 19.74
N SER A 2 18.61 4.19 18.53
CA SER A 2 17.41 4.98 18.28
C SER A 2 16.14 4.11 18.37
N SER A 3 15.09 4.66 18.98
CA SER A 3 13.79 4.00 19.06
C SER A 3 13.06 4.02 17.70
N LEU A 4 11.97 3.27 17.59
CA LEU A 4 11.09 3.36 16.41
C LEU A 4 10.59 4.81 16.20
N ALA A 5 10.19 5.46 17.30
CA ALA A 5 9.73 6.85 17.25
C ALA A 5 10.82 7.81 16.72
N ASP A 6 12.07 7.63 17.16
CA ASP A 6 13.19 8.45 16.70
C ASP A 6 13.47 8.26 15.21
N ARG A 7 13.47 7.02 14.74
CA ARG A 7 13.69 6.71 13.32
C ARG A 7 12.56 7.26 12.44
N LEU A 8 11.32 7.12 12.89
CA LEU A 8 10.17 7.67 12.18
C LEU A 8 10.25 9.21 12.11
N ALA A 9 10.53 9.85 13.23
CA ALA A 9 10.67 11.31 13.30
C ALA A 9 11.79 11.80 12.39
N THR A 10 12.94 11.13 12.38
CA THR A 10 14.08 11.47 11.51
C THR A 10 13.70 11.36 10.03
N THR A 11 13.02 10.27 9.64
CA THR A 11 12.57 10.07 8.25
C THR A 11 11.58 11.16 7.82
N LYS A 12 10.59 11.45 8.65
CA LYS A 12 9.60 12.49 8.38
C LYS A 12 10.24 13.88 8.28
N GLN A 13 11.23 14.16 9.13
CA GLN A 13 11.96 15.42 9.08
C GLN A 13 12.77 15.56 7.78
N GLN A 14 13.44 14.50 7.34
CA GLN A 14 14.15 14.50 6.06
C GLN A 14 13.22 14.77 4.87
N ILE A 15 12.04 14.14 4.86
CA ILE A 15 11.03 14.39 3.82
C ILE A 15 10.57 15.85 3.85
N SER A 16 10.24 16.36 5.03
CA SER A 16 9.79 17.75 5.21
C SER A 16 10.84 18.76 4.74
N ASP A 17 12.09 18.57 5.14
CA ASP A 17 13.20 19.45 4.78
C ASP A 17 13.39 19.51 3.24
N GLU A 18 13.35 18.36 2.56
CA GLU A 18 13.47 18.31 1.11
C GLU A 18 12.26 18.94 0.42
N CYS A 19 11.07 18.73 0.92
CA CYS A 19 9.86 19.34 0.37
C CYS A 19 9.91 20.87 0.51
N GLN A 20 10.38 21.39 1.62
CA GLN A 20 10.57 22.82 1.84
C GLN A 20 11.63 23.38 0.89
N ARG A 21 12.77 22.69 0.75
CA ARG A 21 13.85 23.09 -0.18
C ARG A 21 13.35 23.16 -1.61
N LEU A 22 12.52 22.21 -2.03
CA LEU A 22 12.00 22.11 -3.40
C LEU A 22 10.69 22.89 -3.61
N LYS A 23 10.14 23.50 -2.57
CA LYS A 23 8.82 24.18 -2.57
C LYS A 23 7.70 23.28 -3.08
N ARG A 24 7.66 22.05 -2.60
CA ARG A 24 6.67 21.03 -2.96
C ARG A 24 5.85 20.62 -1.74
N PRO A 25 4.59 20.21 -1.93
CA PRO A 25 3.82 19.64 -0.84
C PRO A 25 4.44 18.31 -0.36
N GLU A 26 4.24 17.97 0.89
CA GLU A 26 4.71 16.70 1.44
C GLU A 26 3.92 15.52 0.83
N PRO A 27 4.61 14.45 0.42
CA PRO A 27 3.95 13.24 -0.04
C PRO A 27 3.35 12.47 1.14
N THR A 28 2.41 11.57 0.83
CA THR A 28 1.94 10.59 1.80
C THR A 28 3.05 9.55 2.07
N LEU A 29 3.43 9.41 3.32
CA LEU A 29 4.36 8.35 3.74
C LEU A 29 3.58 7.06 3.94
N ILE A 30 3.98 6.00 3.24
CA ILE A 30 3.47 4.65 3.44
C ILE A 30 4.56 3.85 4.15
N VAL A 31 4.28 3.42 5.38
CA VAL A 31 5.24 2.60 6.12
C VAL A 31 5.05 1.14 5.76
N VAL A 32 6.08 0.53 5.20
CA VAL A 32 6.04 -0.88 4.79
C VAL A 32 6.24 -1.78 6.00
N THR A 33 5.24 -2.60 6.31
CA THR A 33 5.21 -3.47 7.48
C THR A 33 5.35 -4.95 7.14
N LYS A 34 5.62 -5.27 5.87
CA LYS A 34 5.84 -6.66 5.44
C LYS A 34 6.94 -7.34 6.27
N ASN A 35 6.79 -8.64 6.49
CA ASN A 35 7.72 -9.47 7.27
C ASN A 35 7.83 -9.09 8.76
N HIS A 36 6.92 -8.26 9.24
CA HIS A 36 6.80 -7.89 10.65
C HIS A 36 5.43 -8.29 11.17
N ASP A 37 5.32 -8.48 12.48
CA ASP A 37 4.04 -8.80 13.12
C ASP A 37 3.14 -7.56 13.25
N VAL A 38 1.93 -7.79 13.73
CA VAL A 38 0.94 -6.73 13.94
C VAL A 38 1.40 -5.68 14.97
N GLN A 39 2.29 -6.05 15.87
CA GLN A 39 2.77 -5.13 16.92
C GLN A 39 3.51 -3.92 16.32
N LEU A 40 4.25 -4.11 15.22
CA LEU A 40 4.87 -2.99 14.52
C LEU A 40 3.80 -2.02 13.98
N ALA A 41 2.77 -2.55 13.31
CA ALA A 41 1.67 -1.72 12.79
C ALA A 41 0.95 -0.97 13.91
N LYS A 42 0.70 -1.64 15.04
CA LYS A 42 0.11 -1.01 16.23
C LYS A 42 0.98 0.13 16.76
N ASN A 43 2.26 -0.11 16.93
CA ASN A 43 3.21 0.89 17.43
C ASN A 43 3.26 2.12 16.50
N LEU A 44 3.29 1.89 15.19
CA LEU A 44 3.26 2.97 14.19
C LEU A 44 1.94 3.73 14.24
N TYR A 45 0.82 3.03 14.39
CA TYR A 45 -0.49 3.66 14.54
C TYR A 45 -0.55 4.57 15.77
N ASP A 46 -0.03 4.09 16.91
CA ASP A 46 0.05 4.85 18.15
C ASP A 46 0.95 6.10 18.01
N LEU A 47 1.94 6.05 17.11
CA LEU A 47 2.80 7.19 16.75
C LEU A 47 2.15 8.16 15.74
N GLY A 48 0.94 7.89 15.30
CA GLY A 48 0.19 8.76 14.39
C GLY A 48 0.18 8.34 12.93
N GLU A 49 0.83 7.23 12.57
CA GLU A 49 0.82 6.75 11.18
C GLU A 49 -0.51 6.06 10.85
N ARG A 50 -0.93 6.21 9.59
CA ARG A 50 -2.21 5.65 9.11
C ARG A 50 -2.06 4.82 7.85
N ASN A 51 -0.98 5.00 7.09
CA ASN A 51 -0.75 4.36 5.80
C ASN A 51 0.29 3.27 5.95
N PHE A 52 -0.14 2.02 5.74
CA PHE A 52 0.70 0.82 5.88
C PHE A 52 0.77 0.05 4.58
N GLY A 53 1.95 -0.44 4.23
CA GLY A 53 2.20 -1.17 2.99
C GLY A 53 2.49 -2.65 3.24
N GLU A 54 1.76 -3.51 2.54
CA GLU A 54 1.95 -4.96 2.55
C GLU A 54 2.18 -5.48 1.13
N ASN A 55 2.97 -6.53 1.03
CA ASN A 55 3.35 -7.12 -0.25
C ASN A 55 2.40 -8.24 -0.69
N ARG A 56 1.88 -9.00 0.27
CA ARG A 56 1.14 -10.24 0.02
C ARG A 56 -0.19 -10.24 0.77
N VAL A 57 -1.22 -10.70 0.08
CA VAL A 57 -2.56 -10.86 0.68
C VAL A 57 -2.52 -11.80 1.88
N GLN A 58 -1.77 -12.90 1.79
CA GLN A 58 -1.68 -13.92 2.85
C GLN A 58 -1.08 -13.37 4.15
N GLU A 59 -0.30 -12.29 4.09
CA GLU A 59 0.29 -11.61 5.25
C GLU A 59 -0.55 -10.39 5.66
N GLY A 60 -0.98 -9.59 4.70
CA GLY A 60 -1.70 -8.34 4.95
C GLY A 60 -3.10 -8.53 5.52
N LEU A 61 -3.86 -9.47 5.01
CA LEU A 61 -5.23 -9.70 5.47
C LEU A 61 -5.28 -10.14 6.94
N PRO A 62 -4.55 -11.19 7.39
CA PRO A 62 -4.54 -11.55 8.81
C PRO A 62 -4.05 -10.41 9.71
N LYS A 63 -2.99 -9.72 9.29
CA LYS A 63 -2.44 -8.58 10.04
C LYS A 63 -3.47 -7.46 10.22
N SER A 64 -4.24 -7.15 9.19
CA SER A 64 -5.29 -6.13 9.26
C SER A 64 -6.42 -6.53 10.22
N VAL A 65 -6.79 -7.80 10.22
CA VAL A 65 -7.79 -8.35 11.16
C VAL A 65 -7.27 -8.24 12.59
N GLU A 66 -6.05 -8.71 12.85
CA GLU A 66 -5.43 -8.61 14.18
C GLU A 66 -5.32 -7.15 14.66
N LEU A 67 -4.97 -6.22 13.77
CA LEU A 67 -4.91 -4.80 14.15
C LEU A 67 -6.29 -4.27 14.54
N THR A 68 -7.34 -4.65 13.83
CA THR A 68 -8.71 -4.27 14.17
C THR A 68 -9.12 -4.87 15.52
N GLU A 69 -8.70 -6.07 15.85
CA GLU A 69 -8.95 -6.68 17.17
C GLU A 69 -8.22 -5.93 18.29
N LEU A 70 -6.98 -5.52 18.06
CA LEU A 70 -6.19 -4.77 19.04
C LEU A 70 -6.66 -3.31 19.18
N LEU A 71 -7.12 -2.71 18.10
CA LEU A 71 -7.55 -1.32 18.03
C LEU A 71 -8.89 -1.21 17.27
N PRO A 72 -10.03 -1.57 17.90
CA PRO A 72 -11.33 -1.62 17.22
C PRO A 72 -11.77 -0.28 16.59
N GLU A 73 -11.36 0.84 17.18
CA GLU A 73 -11.69 2.18 16.68
C GLU A 73 -10.66 2.71 15.66
N SER A 74 -9.70 1.88 15.24
CA SER A 74 -8.66 2.31 14.30
C SER A 74 -9.20 2.41 12.87
N ASN A 75 -8.56 3.30 12.10
CA ASN A 75 -8.88 3.55 10.70
C ASN A 75 -7.62 3.54 9.82
N PRO A 76 -6.82 2.48 9.84
CA PRO A 76 -5.65 2.39 8.99
C PRO A 76 -6.03 2.34 7.51
N ILE A 77 -5.13 2.85 6.67
CA ILE A 77 -5.23 2.73 5.22
C ILE A 77 -4.19 1.70 4.79
N TRP A 78 -4.65 0.55 4.33
CA TRP A 78 -3.78 -0.52 3.88
C TRP A 78 -3.54 -0.41 2.37
N HIS A 79 -2.27 -0.43 2.00
CA HIS A 79 -1.80 -0.41 0.62
C HIS A 79 -1.23 -1.78 0.27
N LEU A 80 -1.73 -2.39 -0.77
CA LEU A 80 -1.09 -3.57 -1.35
C LEU A 80 -0.10 -3.11 -2.40
N ILE A 81 1.19 -3.24 -2.10
CA ILE A 81 2.28 -2.74 -2.94
C ILE A 81 2.95 -3.82 -3.78
N GLY A 82 2.68 -5.09 -3.50
CA GLY A 82 3.20 -6.22 -4.26
C GLY A 82 2.29 -6.63 -5.40
N GLN A 83 2.78 -7.54 -6.24
CA GLN A 83 2.02 -8.14 -7.34
C GLN A 83 0.73 -8.79 -6.83
N LEU A 84 -0.36 -8.60 -7.55
CA LEU A 84 -1.67 -9.15 -7.21
C LEU A 84 -2.14 -10.14 -8.27
N GLN A 85 -2.33 -11.39 -7.88
CA GLN A 85 -2.96 -12.40 -8.72
C GLN A 85 -4.47 -12.16 -8.79
N THR A 86 -5.09 -12.40 -9.95
CA THR A 86 -6.53 -12.20 -10.15
C THR A 86 -7.39 -13.04 -9.20
N ASN A 87 -6.95 -14.25 -8.88
CA ASN A 87 -7.66 -15.13 -7.94
C ASN A 87 -7.55 -14.70 -6.47
N LYS A 88 -6.75 -13.68 -6.15
CA LYS A 88 -6.58 -13.11 -4.81
C LYS A 88 -7.25 -11.73 -4.64
N VAL A 89 -7.85 -11.20 -5.68
CA VAL A 89 -8.47 -9.86 -5.66
C VAL A 89 -9.54 -9.77 -4.56
N LYS A 90 -10.39 -10.78 -4.43
CA LYS A 90 -11.42 -10.78 -3.39
C LYS A 90 -10.83 -10.59 -2.00
N GLN A 91 -9.83 -11.39 -1.63
CA GLN A 91 -9.18 -11.29 -0.32
C GLN A 91 -8.39 -9.97 -0.17
N ALA A 92 -7.75 -9.49 -1.24
CA ALA A 92 -7.07 -8.21 -1.22
C ALA A 92 -8.01 -7.06 -0.84
N LEU A 93 -9.20 -7.04 -1.41
CA LEU A 93 -10.20 -5.99 -1.17
C LEU A 93 -10.85 -6.08 0.23
N GLU A 94 -10.67 -7.17 0.95
CA GLU A 94 -11.10 -7.28 2.34
C GLU A 94 -10.28 -6.39 3.30
N PHE A 95 -9.07 -6.01 2.92
CA PHE A 95 -8.24 -5.15 3.77
C PHE A 95 -7.65 -3.93 3.06
N ALA A 96 -7.24 -4.07 1.79
CA ALA A 96 -6.55 -3.00 1.07
C ALA A 96 -7.54 -2.04 0.41
N SER A 97 -7.32 -0.76 0.59
CA SER A 97 -8.06 0.32 -0.08
C SER A 97 -7.27 0.98 -1.21
N VAL A 98 -5.99 0.64 -1.35
CA VAL A 98 -5.11 1.13 -2.42
C VAL A 98 -4.31 -0.03 -2.99
N ILE A 99 -4.33 -0.18 -4.30
CA ILE A 99 -3.57 -1.20 -5.05
C ILE A 99 -2.52 -0.50 -5.90
N HIS A 100 -1.25 -0.88 -5.75
CA HIS A 100 -0.13 -0.23 -6.45
C HIS A 100 0.40 -1.03 -7.64
N SER A 101 -0.23 -2.14 -7.98
CA SER A 101 0.31 -3.12 -8.93
C SER A 101 -0.62 -3.43 -10.11
N LEU A 102 -1.45 -2.46 -10.50
CA LEU A 102 -2.27 -2.63 -11.70
C LEU A 102 -1.37 -2.57 -12.93
N ASP A 103 -1.24 -3.71 -13.61
CA ASP A 103 -0.28 -3.87 -14.70
C ASP A 103 -0.81 -4.68 -15.90
N ARG A 104 -2.07 -5.12 -15.88
CA ARG A 104 -2.64 -5.92 -16.96
C ARG A 104 -4.16 -5.84 -16.98
N GLN A 105 -4.72 -6.06 -18.17
CA GLN A 105 -6.16 -5.98 -18.40
C GLN A 105 -6.96 -7.00 -17.58
N SER A 106 -6.45 -8.22 -17.40
CA SER A 106 -7.15 -9.26 -16.63
C SER A 106 -7.33 -8.85 -15.16
N LEU A 107 -6.34 -8.18 -14.57
CA LEU A 107 -6.45 -7.65 -13.21
C LEU A 107 -7.44 -6.49 -13.14
N LEU A 108 -7.40 -5.56 -14.09
CA LEU A 108 -8.36 -4.46 -14.17
C LEU A 108 -9.80 -4.98 -14.24
N THR A 109 -10.05 -5.95 -15.12
CA THR A 109 -11.37 -6.55 -15.29
C THR A 109 -11.89 -7.16 -13.99
N GLU A 110 -11.05 -7.89 -13.25
CA GLU A 110 -11.43 -8.48 -11.97
C GLU A 110 -11.66 -7.40 -10.88
N LEU A 111 -10.82 -6.37 -10.83
CA LEU A 111 -11.00 -5.26 -9.90
C LEU A 111 -12.32 -4.53 -10.16
N VAL A 112 -12.63 -4.19 -11.40
CA VAL A 112 -13.89 -3.54 -11.77
C VAL A 112 -15.09 -4.38 -11.35
N LYS A 113 -15.05 -5.68 -11.64
CA LYS A 113 -16.11 -6.62 -11.26
C LYS A 113 -16.34 -6.66 -9.76
N ARG A 114 -15.27 -6.68 -8.96
CA ARG A 114 -15.34 -6.83 -7.51
C ARG A 114 -15.66 -5.53 -6.77
N THR A 115 -15.50 -4.38 -7.42
CA THR A 115 -15.75 -3.06 -6.81
C THR A 115 -17.03 -2.39 -7.30
N ALA A 116 -17.82 -3.07 -8.15
CA ALA A 116 -19.04 -2.51 -8.75
C ALA A 116 -20.02 -1.93 -7.73
N ASP A 117 -20.12 -2.55 -6.54
CA ASP A 117 -21.05 -2.15 -5.48
C ASP A 117 -20.36 -1.34 -4.36
N PHE A 118 -19.13 -0.92 -4.55
CA PHE A 118 -18.41 -0.14 -3.54
C PHE A 118 -18.96 1.29 -3.46
N GLU A 119 -19.25 1.75 -2.25
CA GLU A 119 -19.67 3.14 -2.02
C GLU A 119 -18.55 4.14 -2.27
N LYS A 120 -17.31 3.74 -1.99
CA LYS A 120 -16.11 4.55 -2.24
C LYS A 120 -15.28 3.91 -3.34
N PRO A 121 -14.72 4.69 -4.27
CA PRO A 121 -13.87 4.15 -5.30
C PRO A 121 -12.59 3.54 -4.70
N LEU A 122 -12.15 2.44 -5.28
CA LEU A 122 -10.84 1.86 -5.00
C LEU A 122 -9.77 2.75 -5.65
N GLU A 123 -8.75 3.12 -4.91
CA GLU A 123 -7.59 3.79 -5.48
C GLU A 123 -6.63 2.76 -6.09
N VAL A 124 -6.19 3.01 -7.30
CA VAL A 124 -5.21 2.16 -7.96
C VAL A 124 -4.10 2.99 -8.61
N PHE A 125 -2.89 2.45 -8.57
CA PHE A 125 -1.76 2.96 -9.33
C PHE A 125 -1.39 1.96 -10.42
N ILE A 126 -1.18 2.45 -11.63
CA ILE A 126 -0.69 1.63 -12.73
C ILE A 126 0.81 1.46 -12.55
N GLN A 127 1.24 0.20 -12.44
CA GLN A 127 2.65 -0.13 -12.36
C GLN A 127 3.21 -0.22 -13.77
N VAL A 128 4.25 0.57 -14.04
CA VAL A 128 4.94 0.59 -15.33
C VAL A 128 6.31 -0.06 -15.18
N ASN A 129 6.63 -0.99 -16.09
CA ASN A 129 7.95 -1.60 -16.17
C ASN A 129 8.83 -0.73 -17.07
N LEU A 130 9.82 -0.07 -16.47
CA LEU A 130 10.79 0.77 -17.18
C LEU A 130 12.06 0.02 -17.59
N THR A 131 12.09 -1.30 -17.38
CA THR A 131 13.23 -2.16 -17.70
C THR A 131 12.93 -3.01 -18.93
N GLU A 132 13.96 -3.66 -19.49
CA GLU A 132 13.81 -4.66 -20.55
C GLU A 132 13.54 -6.07 -20.01
N ASP A 133 13.52 -6.23 -18.69
CA ASP A 133 13.26 -7.53 -18.04
C ASP A 133 11.76 -7.82 -18.01
N GLU A 134 11.31 -8.69 -18.93
CA GLU A 134 9.92 -9.11 -19.04
C GLU A 134 9.41 -9.92 -17.84
N ASN A 135 10.31 -10.43 -16.98
CA ASN A 135 9.94 -11.16 -15.76
C ASN A 135 9.56 -10.24 -14.61
N ARG A 136 9.83 -8.94 -14.73
CA ARG A 136 9.37 -7.97 -13.76
C ARG A 136 7.90 -7.61 -13.98
N GLY A 137 7.18 -7.36 -12.88
CA GLY A 137 5.84 -6.81 -12.95
C GLY A 137 5.82 -5.42 -13.57
N GLY A 138 4.66 -5.02 -14.03
CA GLY A 138 4.44 -3.73 -14.66
C GLY A 138 4.11 -3.83 -16.14
N VAL A 139 3.21 -2.97 -16.61
CA VAL A 139 2.91 -2.82 -18.04
C VAL A 139 4.08 -2.08 -18.70
N SER A 140 4.38 -2.44 -19.96
CA SER A 140 5.38 -1.66 -20.72
C SER A 140 4.85 -0.25 -21.01
N ALA A 141 5.76 0.72 -21.15
CA ALA A 141 5.36 2.10 -21.46
C ALA A 141 4.58 2.19 -22.77
N GLU A 142 4.87 1.31 -23.75
CA GLU A 142 4.19 1.24 -25.04
C GLU A 142 2.74 0.77 -24.92
N ASN A 143 2.44 -0.08 -23.94
CA ASN A 143 1.10 -0.65 -23.72
C ASN A 143 0.28 0.13 -22.70
N LEU A 144 0.80 1.24 -22.17
CA LEU A 144 0.15 2.02 -21.11
C LEU A 144 -1.19 2.63 -21.57
N GLU A 145 -1.30 3.01 -22.83
CA GLU A 145 -2.49 3.67 -23.40
C GLU A 145 -3.49 2.69 -24.05
N SER A 146 -3.13 1.42 -24.17
CA SER A 146 -3.99 0.40 -24.72
C SER A 146 -4.86 -0.27 -23.66
#